data_ff6414b9196aff28f7381a9090979295
#
_entry.id   ff6414b9196aff28f7381a9090979295
#
_cell.length_a   1.000
_cell.length_b   1.000
_cell.length_c   1.000
_cell.angle_alpha   90.00
_cell.angle_beta   90.00
_cell.angle_gamma   90.00
#
_symmetry.space_group_name_H-M   'P 1'
#
loop_
_entity.id
_entity.type
_entity.pdbx_description
1 polymer ?
#
loop_
_entity_poly.entity_id
_entity_poly.type
_entity_poly.pdbx_seq_one_letter_code
_entity_poly.pdbx_strand_id
1 'polypeptide(L)'
;MRARLAVAFTPLLVGCHSYFPLTTATPLPGTYVAATLTESGSAQVSSQLGPDAGVVRGRLLDDGQEAMTLSVQSVGLRRGDELAWRGETVTLPHASIARVDLRRFAKGRSLVLLVFGATAFVALTSTFDLNVRGTGGVTSPIGPGPPSR
;
A
#
# COMPACT_ATOMS: atom_id res chain seq x y z
N MET A 1 7.09 -26.44 12.51
CA MET A 1 5.82 -25.93 11.97
C MET A 1 5.54 -24.44 12.28
N ARG A 2 6.28 -23.77 13.19
CA ARG A 2 6.05 -22.34 13.59
C ARG A 2 6.50 -21.29 12.56
N ALA A 3 7.44 -21.60 11.68
CA ALA A 3 7.99 -20.64 10.70
C ALA A 3 7.07 -20.39 9.48
N ARG A 4 6.14 -21.30 9.15
CA ARG A 4 5.27 -21.17 7.96
C ARG A 4 4.07 -20.23 8.15
N LEU A 5 3.67 -19.96 9.38
CA LEU A 5 2.59 -19.02 9.71
C LEU A 5 3.03 -17.55 9.60
N ALA A 6 4.30 -17.25 9.83
CA ALA A 6 4.84 -15.89 9.74
C ALA A 6 4.87 -15.36 8.29
N VAL A 7 5.07 -16.23 7.29
CA VAL A 7 5.15 -15.86 5.87
C VAL A 7 3.78 -15.50 5.29
N ALA A 8 2.68 -16.06 5.81
CA ALA A 8 1.33 -15.79 5.32
C ALA A 8 0.78 -14.40 5.73
N PHE A 9 1.41 -13.73 6.72
CA PHE A 9 0.95 -12.43 7.23
C PHE A 9 1.62 -11.21 6.56
N THR A 10 2.69 -11.44 5.78
CA THR A 10 3.49 -10.37 5.15
C THR A 10 2.74 -9.55 4.07
N PRO A 11 1.83 -10.12 3.24
CA PRO A 11 1.15 -9.34 2.19
C PRO A 11 0.08 -8.37 2.71
N LEU A 12 -0.36 -8.49 3.97
CA LEU A 12 -1.38 -7.60 4.56
C LEU A 12 -0.85 -6.20 4.94
N LEU A 13 0.46 -5.99 4.89
CA LEU A 13 1.12 -4.72 5.20
C LEU A 13 1.24 -3.78 3.99
N VAL A 14 0.75 -4.16 2.81
CA VAL A 14 0.65 -3.27 1.65
C VAL A 14 -0.43 -2.24 1.94
N GLY A 15 -0.02 -1.11 2.52
CA GLY A 15 -0.90 -0.05 2.96
C GLY A 15 -1.80 0.48 1.85
N CYS A 16 -3.11 0.50 2.08
CA CYS A 16 -4.06 1.12 1.17
C CYS A 16 -3.80 2.62 1.10
N HIS A 17 -3.50 3.13 -0.08
CA HIS A 17 -3.37 4.56 -0.35
C HIS A 17 -4.60 5.03 -1.11
N SER A 18 -5.10 6.21 -0.77
CA SER A 18 -6.20 6.85 -1.47
C SER A 18 -5.74 8.19 -2.02
N TYR A 19 -6.22 8.54 -3.20
CA TYR A 19 -6.00 9.83 -3.82
C TYR A 19 -7.20 10.74 -3.51
N PHE A 20 -6.91 11.95 -3.05
CA PHE A 20 -7.92 12.96 -2.75
C PHE A 20 -7.65 14.19 -3.62
N PRO A 21 -8.69 14.76 -4.27
CA PRO A 21 -8.56 15.98 -5.05
C PRO A 21 -8.11 17.13 -4.14
N LEU A 22 -7.17 17.93 -4.63
CA LEU A 22 -6.76 19.17 -4.01
C LEU A 22 -7.87 20.21 -4.17
N THR A 23 -8.62 20.47 -3.10
CA THR A 23 -9.71 21.46 -3.14
C THR A 23 -9.28 22.83 -2.66
N THR A 24 -8.23 22.98 -1.85
CA THR A 24 -7.96 24.30 -1.22
C THR A 24 -6.51 24.52 -0.74
N ALA A 25 -5.63 23.53 -0.74
CA ALA A 25 -4.30 23.67 -0.17
C ALA A 25 -3.21 23.45 -1.21
N THR A 26 -2.27 24.39 -1.33
CA THR A 26 -1.02 24.20 -2.09
C THR A 26 -0.27 23.02 -1.49
N PRO A 27 0.08 22.01 -2.27
CA PRO A 27 0.81 20.86 -1.78
C PRO A 27 2.22 21.27 -1.35
N LEU A 28 2.67 20.81 -0.20
CA LEU A 28 4.01 21.08 0.28
C LEU A 28 5.05 20.29 -0.54
N PRO A 29 6.24 20.86 -0.79
CA PRO A 29 7.36 20.11 -1.37
C PRO A 29 7.63 18.80 -0.62
N GLY A 30 7.97 17.75 -1.34
CA GLY A 30 8.13 16.39 -0.78
C GLY A 30 6.84 15.56 -0.72
N THR A 31 5.69 16.15 -0.95
CA THR A 31 4.40 15.43 -0.98
C THR A 31 4.28 14.58 -2.24
N TYR A 32 3.68 13.40 -2.10
CA TYR A 32 3.40 12.54 -3.25
C TYR A 32 2.07 12.93 -3.90
N VAL A 33 2.13 13.27 -5.20
CA VAL A 33 0.99 13.76 -5.97
C VAL A 33 0.75 12.92 -7.23
N ALA A 34 -0.47 12.98 -7.75
CA ALA A 34 -0.84 12.50 -9.06
C ALA A 34 -1.43 13.67 -9.85
N ALA A 35 -0.72 14.12 -10.88
CA ALA A 35 -1.16 15.14 -11.81
C ALA A 35 -1.84 14.48 -13.00
N THR A 36 -3.14 14.72 -13.17
CA THR A 36 -3.90 14.30 -14.36
C THR A 36 -3.74 15.35 -15.44
N LEU A 37 -3.26 14.96 -16.62
CA LEU A 37 -3.03 15.85 -17.74
C LEU A 37 -4.31 16.09 -18.54
N THR A 38 -4.43 17.31 -19.11
CA THR A 38 -5.41 17.62 -20.14
C THR A 38 -5.02 16.90 -21.44
N GLU A 39 -5.89 16.86 -22.44
CA GLU A 39 -5.55 16.29 -23.74
C GLU A 39 -4.45 17.08 -24.45
N SER A 40 -4.58 18.40 -24.48
CA SER A 40 -3.56 19.30 -25.01
C SER A 40 -2.24 19.23 -24.21
N GLY A 41 -2.34 19.11 -22.87
CA GLY A 41 -1.19 18.95 -21.97
C GLY A 41 -0.43 17.65 -22.25
N SER A 42 -1.13 16.53 -22.45
CA SER A 42 -0.50 15.26 -22.84
C SER A 42 0.32 15.39 -24.14
N ALA A 43 -0.25 16.06 -25.15
CA ALA A 43 0.47 16.33 -26.39
C ALA A 43 1.71 17.22 -26.19
N GLN A 44 1.57 18.27 -25.36
CA GLN A 44 2.65 19.22 -25.07
C GLN A 44 3.84 18.56 -24.37
N VAL A 45 3.60 17.65 -23.42
CA VAL A 45 4.67 16.98 -22.66
C VAL A 45 5.08 15.64 -23.25
N SER A 46 4.54 15.26 -24.40
CA SER A 46 4.79 13.96 -25.06
C SER A 46 6.26 13.69 -25.36
N SER A 47 7.04 14.73 -25.63
CA SER A 47 8.49 14.62 -25.87
C SER A 47 9.26 14.19 -24.62
N GLN A 48 8.75 14.48 -23.43
CA GLN A 48 9.39 14.16 -22.15
C GLN A 48 8.82 12.88 -21.53
N LEU A 49 7.50 12.70 -21.56
CA LEU A 49 6.78 11.63 -20.85
C LEU A 49 6.37 10.46 -21.78
N GLY A 50 6.56 10.62 -23.09
CA GLY A 50 6.05 9.69 -24.08
C GLY A 50 4.62 10.01 -24.53
N PRO A 51 4.15 9.36 -25.61
CA PRO A 51 2.80 9.57 -26.14
C PRO A 51 1.74 9.03 -25.15
N ASP A 52 0.56 9.63 -25.21
CA ASP A 52 -0.63 9.22 -24.46
C ASP A 52 -0.48 9.28 -22.92
N ALA A 53 0.45 10.07 -22.39
CA ALA A 53 0.57 10.30 -20.96
C ALA A 53 -0.73 10.91 -20.41
N GLY A 54 -1.39 10.23 -19.46
CA GLY A 54 -2.66 10.64 -18.85
C GLY A 54 -2.50 11.12 -17.42
N VAL A 55 -1.71 10.41 -16.62
CA VAL A 55 -1.49 10.71 -15.20
C VAL A 55 -0.02 10.58 -14.86
N VAL A 56 0.56 11.63 -14.31
CA VAL A 56 1.95 11.64 -13.82
C VAL A 56 1.95 11.52 -12.31
N ARG A 57 2.60 10.50 -11.79
CA ARG A 57 2.71 10.26 -10.35
C ARG A 57 4.14 10.42 -9.89
N GLY A 58 4.31 11.20 -8.83
CA GLY A 58 5.64 11.47 -8.32
C GLY A 58 5.63 12.30 -7.06
N ARG A 59 6.84 12.66 -6.63
CA ARG A 59 7.02 13.55 -5.49
C ARG A 59 7.14 14.99 -5.98
N LEU A 60 6.37 15.89 -5.40
CA LEU A 60 6.46 17.31 -5.67
C LEU A 60 7.83 17.83 -5.19
N LEU A 61 8.59 18.43 -6.09
CA LEU A 61 9.85 19.11 -5.76
C LEU A 61 9.60 20.60 -5.55
N ASP A 62 8.85 21.21 -6.47
CA ASP A 62 8.52 22.62 -6.44
C ASP A 62 7.17 22.87 -7.13
N ASP A 63 6.42 23.85 -6.60
CA ASP A 63 5.16 24.30 -7.18
C ASP A 63 5.25 25.80 -7.44
N GLY A 64 5.85 26.13 -8.58
CA GLY A 64 6.01 27.51 -9.05
C GLY A 64 4.68 28.09 -9.55
N GLN A 65 4.68 29.39 -9.94
CA GLN A 65 3.46 30.06 -10.41
C GLN A 65 2.97 29.54 -11.78
N GLU A 66 3.88 29.16 -12.67
CA GLU A 66 3.55 28.75 -14.04
C GLU A 66 3.64 27.25 -14.26
N ALA A 67 4.46 26.55 -13.47
CA ALA A 67 4.75 25.16 -13.65
C ALA A 67 5.04 24.44 -12.33
N MET A 68 4.69 23.17 -12.28
CA MET A 68 4.97 22.25 -11.19
C MET A 68 6.13 21.33 -11.58
N THR A 69 7.10 21.15 -10.69
CA THR A 69 8.25 20.26 -10.89
C THR A 69 8.09 19.00 -10.04
N LEU A 70 8.13 17.85 -10.69
CA LEU A 70 7.95 16.54 -10.09
C LEU A 70 9.16 15.65 -10.26
N SER A 71 9.50 14.86 -9.24
CA SER A 71 10.33 13.67 -9.38
C SER A 71 9.40 12.49 -9.69
N VAL A 72 9.37 12.07 -10.96
CA VAL A 72 8.36 11.13 -11.49
C VAL A 72 8.72 9.70 -11.13
N GLN A 73 7.76 8.96 -10.57
CA GLN A 73 7.90 7.54 -10.25
C GLN A 73 7.11 6.64 -11.19
N SER A 74 6.00 7.13 -11.73
CA SER A 74 5.25 6.42 -12.76
C SER A 74 4.41 7.37 -13.61
N VAL A 75 4.18 6.95 -14.85
CA VAL A 75 3.32 7.61 -15.81
C VAL A 75 2.22 6.63 -16.23
N GLY A 76 0.98 6.94 -15.90
CA GLY A 76 -0.19 6.21 -16.36
C GLY A 76 -0.61 6.71 -17.75
N LEU A 77 -0.69 5.80 -18.70
CA LEU A 77 -1.15 6.10 -20.05
C LEU A 77 -2.68 6.12 -20.11
N ARG A 78 -3.26 6.87 -21.02
CA ARG A 78 -4.73 6.98 -21.19
C ARG A 78 -5.40 5.63 -21.50
N ARG A 79 -4.68 4.72 -22.16
CA ARG A 79 -5.14 3.36 -22.47
C ARG A 79 -5.10 2.40 -21.27
N GLY A 80 -4.60 2.85 -20.10
CA GLY A 80 -4.60 2.09 -18.86
C GLY A 80 -3.26 1.48 -18.46
N ASP A 81 -2.27 1.48 -19.33
CA ASP A 81 -0.92 1.00 -19.00
C ASP A 81 -0.22 1.98 -18.05
N GLU A 82 0.71 1.48 -17.25
CA GLU A 82 1.54 2.28 -16.36
C GLU A 82 3.02 2.01 -16.62
N LEU A 83 3.77 3.09 -16.89
CA LEU A 83 5.21 3.06 -17.09
C LEU A 83 5.92 3.45 -15.80
N ALA A 84 6.81 2.59 -15.32
CA ALA A 84 7.64 2.88 -14.15
C ALA A 84 8.80 3.83 -14.54
N TRP A 85 9.02 4.85 -13.69
CA TRP A 85 10.08 5.82 -13.80
C TRP A 85 10.98 5.74 -12.57
N ARG A 86 12.21 6.28 -12.66
CA ARG A 86 13.22 6.16 -11.59
C ARG A 86 13.40 7.42 -10.75
N GLY A 87 12.48 8.37 -10.86
CA GLY A 87 12.55 9.63 -10.13
C GLY A 87 13.12 10.78 -10.97
N GLU A 88 13.08 10.66 -12.29
CA GLU A 88 13.50 11.73 -13.19
C GLU A 88 12.69 13.00 -12.93
N THR A 89 13.36 14.15 -13.01
CA THR A 89 12.73 15.44 -12.80
C THR A 89 12.02 15.90 -14.07
N VAL A 90 10.72 16.17 -13.95
CA VAL A 90 9.90 16.68 -15.04
C VAL A 90 9.16 17.93 -14.58
N THR A 91 9.16 18.96 -15.44
CA THR A 91 8.43 20.21 -15.21
C THR A 91 7.16 20.21 -16.05
N LEU A 92 6.01 20.31 -15.38
CA LEU A 92 4.69 20.32 -16.00
C LEU A 92 4.09 21.73 -15.90
N PRO A 93 3.81 22.41 -17.02
CA PRO A 93 3.06 23.66 -17.00
C PRO A 93 1.69 23.46 -16.38
N HIS A 94 1.23 24.37 -15.52
CA HIS A 94 -0.11 24.28 -14.90
C HIS A 94 -1.24 24.21 -15.94
N ALA A 95 -1.06 24.87 -17.08
CA ALA A 95 -2.00 24.80 -18.21
C ALA A 95 -2.17 23.38 -18.78
N SER A 96 -1.18 22.52 -18.61
CA SER A 96 -1.23 21.12 -19.06
C SER A 96 -1.89 20.18 -18.04
N ILE A 97 -2.20 20.67 -16.84
CA ILE A 97 -2.73 19.87 -15.74
C ILE A 97 -4.24 20.12 -15.58
N ALA A 98 -5.03 19.07 -15.67
CA ALA A 98 -6.47 19.14 -15.44
C ALA A 98 -6.82 19.08 -13.93
N ARG A 99 -6.06 18.27 -13.17
CA ARG A 99 -6.30 18.04 -11.74
C ARG A 99 -5.04 17.51 -11.06
N VAL A 100 -4.86 17.89 -9.81
CA VAL A 100 -3.83 17.35 -8.93
C VAL A 100 -4.50 16.63 -7.77
N ASP A 101 -4.14 15.38 -7.54
CA ASP A 101 -4.62 14.56 -6.43
C ASP A 101 -3.46 14.30 -5.45
N LEU A 102 -3.73 14.43 -4.15
CA LEU A 102 -2.77 14.09 -3.10
C LEU A 102 -2.88 12.62 -2.71
N ARG A 103 -1.74 11.94 -2.65
CA ARG A 103 -1.69 10.59 -2.08
C ARG A 103 -1.68 10.69 -0.56
N ARG A 104 -2.78 10.26 0.06
CA ARG A 104 -2.90 10.18 1.52
C ARG A 104 -3.00 8.73 1.98
N PHE A 105 -2.44 8.47 3.13
CA PHE A 105 -2.58 7.17 3.77
C PHE A 105 -4.02 7.01 4.26
N ALA A 106 -4.73 5.99 3.82
CA ALA A 106 -6.11 5.70 4.25
C ALA A 106 -6.11 5.08 5.66
N LYS A 107 -5.78 5.89 6.68
CA LYS A 107 -5.60 5.45 8.08
C LYS A 107 -6.81 4.66 8.61
N GLY A 108 -8.03 5.05 8.24
CA GLY A 108 -9.24 4.37 8.70
C GLY A 108 -9.39 2.94 8.20
N ARG A 109 -9.09 2.68 6.91
CA ARG A 109 -9.19 1.33 6.33
C ARG A 109 -8.12 0.38 6.89
N SER A 110 -6.92 0.90 7.10
CA SER A 110 -5.82 0.12 7.70
C SER A 110 -6.12 -0.25 9.16
N LEU A 111 -6.74 0.66 9.92
CA LEU A 111 -7.13 0.39 11.30
C LEU A 111 -8.20 -0.70 11.39
N VAL A 112 -9.21 -0.64 10.52
CA VAL A 112 -10.28 -1.67 10.47
C VAL A 112 -9.70 -3.04 10.17
N LEU A 113 -8.82 -3.15 9.16
CA LEU A 113 -8.15 -4.40 8.82
C LEU A 113 -7.26 -4.93 9.96
N LEU A 114 -6.60 -4.05 10.69
CA LEU A 114 -5.76 -4.42 11.83
C LEU A 114 -6.59 -4.96 12.98
N VAL A 115 -7.73 -4.32 13.31
CA VAL A 115 -8.64 -4.79 14.37
C VAL A 115 -9.28 -6.13 14.00
N PHE A 116 -9.80 -6.28 12.78
CA PHE A 116 -10.39 -7.56 12.33
C PHE A 116 -9.34 -8.67 12.22
N GLY A 117 -8.13 -8.36 11.74
CA GLY A 117 -7.04 -9.32 11.66
C GLY A 117 -6.57 -9.80 13.04
N ALA A 118 -6.46 -8.89 14.01
CA ALA A 118 -6.08 -9.24 15.38
C ALA A 118 -7.14 -10.09 16.08
N THR A 119 -8.43 -9.74 15.93
CA THR A 119 -9.54 -10.54 16.52
C THR A 119 -9.63 -11.93 15.90
N ALA A 120 -9.49 -12.06 14.59
CA ALA A 120 -9.47 -13.36 13.93
C ALA A 120 -8.26 -14.21 14.37
N PHE A 121 -7.10 -13.58 14.55
CA PHE A 121 -5.91 -14.28 15.03
C PHE A 121 -6.07 -14.80 16.46
N VAL A 122 -6.60 -13.97 17.38
CA VAL A 122 -6.86 -14.37 18.75
C VAL A 122 -7.91 -15.50 18.80
N ALA A 123 -8.97 -15.42 18.01
CA ALA A 123 -9.98 -16.47 17.93
C ALA A 123 -9.40 -17.80 17.42
N LEU A 124 -8.54 -17.75 16.39
CA LEU A 124 -7.87 -18.96 15.87
C LEU A 124 -6.93 -19.57 16.90
N THR A 125 -6.11 -18.78 17.58
CA THR A 125 -5.16 -19.30 18.57
C THR A 125 -5.88 -19.90 19.78
N SER A 126 -6.98 -19.31 20.25
CA SER A 126 -7.77 -19.85 21.34
C SER A 126 -8.46 -21.17 21.00
N THR A 127 -8.91 -21.36 19.76
CA THR A 127 -9.48 -22.64 19.32
C THR A 127 -8.43 -23.74 19.22
N PHE A 128 -7.20 -23.43 18.81
CA PHE A 128 -6.10 -24.40 18.75
C PHE A 128 -5.58 -24.77 20.15
N ASP A 129 -5.48 -23.83 21.09
CA ASP A 129 -5.07 -24.12 22.47
C ASP A 129 -6.09 -24.98 23.23
N LEU A 130 -7.39 -24.80 22.99
CA LEU A 130 -8.43 -25.67 23.59
C LEU A 130 -8.33 -27.10 23.06
N ASN A 131 -7.91 -27.31 21.83
CA ASN A 131 -7.80 -28.66 21.25
C ASN A 131 -6.53 -29.39 21.69
N VAL A 132 -5.45 -28.67 22.03
CA VAL A 132 -4.20 -29.27 22.53
C VAL A 132 -4.31 -29.64 24.02
N ARG A 133 -5.11 -28.93 24.82
CA ARG A 133 -5.36 -29.28 26.24
C ARG A 133 -6.30 -30.46 26.43
N GLY A 134 -7.06 -30.83 25.41
CA GLY A 134 -8.00 -31.97 25.49
C GLY A 134 -7.40 -33.37 25.27
N THR A 135 -6.14 -33.47 24.82
CA THR A 135 -5.53 -34.77 24.43
C THR A 135 -4.39 -35.23 25.36
N GLY A 136 -4.20 -34.61 26.51
CA GLY A 136 -3.13 -34.92 27.47
C GLY A 136 -3.64 -35.47 28.80
N GLY A 137 -4.21 -36.65 28.80
CA GLY A 137 -4.67 -37.22 30.08
C GLY A 137 -5.01 -38.70 30.03
N VAL A 138 -4.04 -39.55 29.65
CA VAL A 138 -4.10 -40.96 30.10
C VAL A 138 -2.66 -41.40 30.44
N THR A 139 -2.20 -41.02 31.60
CA THR A 139 -1.13 -41.75 32.30
C THR A 139 -1.77 -42.77 33.18
N SER A 140 -1.82 -44.02 32.72
CA SER A 140 -2.14 -45.15 33.59
C SER A 140 -1.04 -45.32 34.63
N PRO A 141 -1.35 -45.43 35.93
CA PRO A 141 -0.36 -45.76 36.94
C PRO A 141 0.02 -47.24 36.79
N ILE A 142 1.31 -47.47 36.57
CA ILE A 142 1.91 -48.82 36.64
C ILE A 142 1.85 -49.23 38.10
N GLY A 143 1.06 -50.23 38.39
CA GLY A 143 0.98 -50.87 39.72
C GLY A 143 2.28 -51.64 40.01
N PRO A 144 2.66 -51.76 41.30
CA PRO A 144 3.84 -52.50 41.71
C PRO A 144 3.66 -54.01 41.46
N GLY A 145 4.65 -54.61 40.80
CA GLY A 145 4.68 -56.05 40.52
C GLY A 145 4.87 -56.86 41.81
N PRO A 146 4.41 -58.15 41.85
CA PRO A 146 4.52 -58.98 43.02
C PRO A 146 5.98 -59.40 43.31
N PRO A 147 6.32 -59.66 44.61
CA PRO A 147 7.67 -60.07 44.98
C PRO A 147 7.92 -61.52 44.59
N SER A 148 9.06 -61.77 43.97
CA SER A 148 9.58 -63.10 43.67
C SER A 148 10.07 -63.79 44.95
N ARG A 149 9.61 -65.02 45.16
CA ARG A 149 10.17 -65.99 46.07
C ARG A 149 11.19 -66.83 45.33
#